data_fc85da1761348610d35a410ee7d2e8b1
#
_entry.id   fc85da1761348610d35a410ee7d2e8b1
#
_cell.length_a   1.000
_cell.length_b   1.000
_cell.length_c   1.000
_cell.angle_alpha   90.00
_cell.angle_beta   90.00
_cell.angle_gamma   90.00
#
_symmetry.space_group_name_H-M   'P 1'
#
loop_
_entity.id
_entity.type
_entity.pdbx_description
1 polymer ?
#
loop_
_entity_poly.entity_id
_entity_poly.type
_entity_poly.pdbx_seq_one_letter_code
_entity_poly.pdbx_strand_id
1 'polypeptide(L)'
;MIGKSVPRVDAYEKVTGRAKFTDDLILNKCLVARVYHAKIGNGVVKSIDTREAEALDGVVKVVTFKDVPNHCYPTPGHPWSVELAHQDVADRNLLTGRVRYYGDDIAAVVAEDEIIAARALKLIKVEYEEYPVVVSP
;
A
#
# COMPACT_ATOMS: atom_id res chain seq x y z
N MET A 1 7.52 25.07 -33.99
CA MET A 1 7.38 23.61 -34.18
C MET A 1 5.97 23.22 -34.68
N ILE A 2 5.09 24.15 -34.90
CA ILE A 2 3.75 23.88 -35.44
C ILE A 2 3.89 23.29 -36.84
N GLY A 3 3.16 22.21 -37.17
CA GLY A 3 3.16 21.55 -38.46
C GLY A 3 4.34 20.60 -38.74
N LYS A 4 5.24 20.34 -37.74
CA LYS A 4 6.32 19.37 -37.89
C LYS A 4 6.11 18.21 -36.90
N SER A 5 6.31 16.98 -37.40
CA SER A 5 6.38 15.81 -36.54
C SER A 5 7.68 15.87 -35.72
N VAL A 6 7.55 15.89 -34.38
CA VAL A 6 8.67 15.92 -33.45
C VAL A 6 8.67 14.61 -32.68
N PRO A 7 9.77 13.86 -32.65
CA PRO A 7 9.86 12.67 -31.81
C PRO A 7 9.69 13.02 -30.33
N ARG A 8 9.01 12.16 -29.59
CA ARG A 8 8.91 12.26 -28.14
C ARG A 8 10.30 12.11 -27.52
N VAL A 9 10.66 12.99 -26.56
CA VAL A 9 12.03 13.06 -26.00
C VAL A 9 12.50 11.75 -25.35
N ASP A 10 11.58 11.00 -24.76
CA ASP A 10 11.87 9.75 -24.08
C ASP A 10 11.62 8.48 -24.94
N ALA A 11 11.19 8.66 -26.19
CA ALA A 11 10.82 7.54 -27.05
C ALA A 11 11.99 6.61 -27.33
N TYR A 12 13.16 7.17 -27.64
CA TYR A 12 14.34 6.38 -28.00
C TYR A 12 14.80 5.47 -26.85
N GLU A 13 14.88 6.00 -25.64
CA GLU A 13 15.28 5.22 -24.47
C GLU A 13 14.28 4.11 -24.16
N LYS A 14 12.97 4.38 -24.33
CA LYS A 14 11.92 3.38 -24.12
C LYS A 14 11.97 2.25 -25.14
N VAL A 15 12.05 2.57 -26.43
CA VAL A 15 12.06 1.53 -27.47
C VAL A 15 13.35 0.73 -27.52
N THR A 16 14.46 1.26 -27.01
CA THR A 16 15.74 0.57 -26.91
C THR A 16 15.96 -0.16 -25.59
N GLY A 17 15.01 -0.07 -24.64
CA GLY A 17 15.12 -0.67 -23.30
C GLY A 17 16.15 0.01 -22.39
N ARG A 18 16.55 1.25 -22.72
CA ARG A 18 17.51 2.03 -21.90
C ARG A 18 16.82 2.87 -20.82
N ALA A 19 15.52 3.15 -21.01
CA ALA A 19 14.75 3.88 -19.99
C ALA A 19 14.75 3.12 -18.66
N LYS A 20 15.02 3.84 -17.58
CA LYS A 20 14.98 3.29 -16.21
C LYS A 20 13.66 3.64 -15.56
N PHE A 21 13.00 2.64 -15.00
CA PHE A 21 11.79 2.76 -14.20
C PHE A 21 12.12 2.48 -12.73
N THR A 22 11.18 2.71 -11.83
CA THR A 22 11.40 2.53 -10.39
C THR A 22 11.91 1.12 -10.05
N ASP A 23 11.35 0.09 -10.68
CA ASP A 23 11.74 -1.30 -10.44
C ASP A 23 13.14 -1.65 -10.98
N ASP A 24 13.68 -0.84 -11.90
CA ASP A 24 15.05 -0.99 -12.39
C ASP A 24 16.10 -0.33 -11.46
N LEU A 25 15.63 0.42 -10.46
CA LEU A 25 16.49 1.13 -9.50
C LEU A 25 16.71 0.31 -8.21
N ILE A 26 16.66 -1.00 -8.32
CA ILE A 26 16.90 -1.90 -7.19
C ILE A 26 18.33 -1.70 -6.68
N LEU A 27 18.42 -1.22 -5.44
CA LEU A 27 19.70 -1.13 -4.74
C LEU A 27 20.06 -2.51 -4.16
N ASN A 28 21.33 -2.87 -4.23
CA ASN A 28 21.83 -4.09 -3.58
C ASN A 28 21.48 -4.05 -2.08
N LYS A 29 20.86 -5.12 -1.57
CA LYS A 29 20.42 -5.27 -0.17
C LYS A 29 19.21 -4.43 0.23
N CYS A 30 18.32 -4.06 -0.69
CA CYS A 30 17.01 -3.55 -0.32
C CYS A 30 16.18 -4.63 0.35
N LEU A 31 15.48 -4.24 1.41
CA LEU A 31 14.39 -5.05 1.96
C LEU A 31 13.14 -4.88 1.10
N VAL A 32 12.29 -5.88 1.12
CA VAL A 32 11.00 -5.87 0.44
C VAL A 32 9.90 -5.66 1.47
N ALA A 33 9.01 -4.71 1.21
CA ALA A 33 7.82 -4.51 2.01
C ALA A 33 6.58 -4.94 1.23
N ARG A 34 5.71 -5.77 1.86
CA ARG A 34 4.41 -6.16 1.31
C ARG A 34 3.30 -5.88 2.29
N VAL A 35 2.19 -5.37 1.77
CA VAL A 35 1.03 -4.97 2.58
C VAL A 35 0.05 -6.13 2.72
N TYR A 36 -0.50 -6.27 3.94
CA TYR A 36 -1.61 -7.16 4.24
C TYR A 36 -2.92 -6.39 4.09
N HIS A 37 -3.74 -6.82 3.14
CA HIS A 37 -5.01 -6.19 2.82
C HIS A 37 -6.18 -6.85 3.54
N ALA A 38 -7.16 -6.05 3.94
CA ALA A 38 -8.40 -6.50 4.53
C ALA A 38 -9.17 -7.45 3.61
N LYS A 39 -9.77 -8.48 4.20
CA LYS A 39 -10.59 -9.49 3.47
C LYS A 39 -12.09 -9.30 3.67
N ILE A 40 -12.50 -8.19 4.26
CA ILE A 40 -13.89 -7.79 4.49
C ILE A 40 -14.16 -6.43 3.84
N GLY A 41 -15.41 -6.12 3.54
CA GLY A 41 -15.78 -4.85 2.92
C GLY A 41 -16.06 -3.72 3.91
N ASN A 42 -16.44 -4.05 5.15
CA ASN A 42 -16.75 -3.07 6.18
C ASN A 42 -16.62 -3.73 7.56
N GLY A 43 -15.95 -3.06 8.50
CA GLY A 43 -15.79 -3.59 9.84
C GLY A 43 -14.60 -3.01 10.59
N VAL A 44 -14.24 -3.67 11.69
CA VAL A 44 -13.06 -3.34 12.49
C VAL A 44 -12.22 -4.58 12.75
N VAL A 45 -10.91 -4.38 12.88
CA VAL A 45 -9.98 -5.44 13.31
C VAL A 45 -10.10 -5.58 14.83
N LYS A 46 -10.63 -6.73 15.29
CA LYS A 46 -10.69 -7.08 16.72
C LYS A 46 -9.34 -7.48 17.25
N SER A 47 -8.69 -8.40 16.55
CA SER A 47 -7.36 -8.88 16.89
C SER A 47 -6.53 -9.11 15.64
N ILE A 48 -5.21 -8.96 15.79
CA ILE A 48 -4.22 -9.32 14.79
C ILE A 48 -3.08 -10.05 15.48
N ASP A 49 -2.79 -11.27 15.01
CA ASP A 49 -1.69 -12.11 15.48
C ASP A 49 -0.61 -12.19 14.40
N THR A 50 0.56 -11.65 14.70
CA THR A 50 1.71 -11.56 13.79
C THR A 50 2.86 -12.49 14.20
N ARG A 51 2.75 -13.20 15.32
CA ARG A 51 3.85 -13.97 15.93
C ARG A 51 4.46 -15.01 15.00
N GLU A 52 3.64 -15.77 14.27
CA GLU A 52 4.11 -16.76 13.31
C GLU A 52 4.82 -16.10 12.12
N ALA A 53 4.34 -14.93 11.67
CA ALA A 53 4.96 -14.16 10.59
C ALA A 53 6.31 -13.56 11.04
N GLU A 54 6.38 -13.04 12.25
CA GLU A 54 7.62 -12.47 12.83
C GLU A 54 8.68 -13.52 13.09
N ALA A 55 8.28 -14.75 13.41
CA ALA A 55 9.19 -15.87 13.65
C ALA A 55 9.75 -16.51 12.37
N LEU A 56 9.24 -16.13 11.19
CA LEU A 56 9.73 -16.67 9.93
C LEU A 56 11.12 -16.11 9.61
N ASP A 57 12.05 -17.00 9.32
CA ASP A 57 13.43 -16.62 8.96
C ASP A 57 13.44 -15.72 7.71
N GLY A 58 14.22 -14.64 7.77
CA GLY A 58 14.29 -13.59 6.75
C GLY A 58 13.22 -12.52 6.87
N VAL A 59 12.30 -12.60 7.83
CA VAL A 59 11.40 -11.47 8.16
C VAL A 59 12.14 -10.51 9.10
N VAL A 60 12.20 -9.25 8.70
CA VAL A 60 12.87 -8.19 9.47
C VAL A 60 11.91 -7.53 10.45
N LYS A 61 10.68 -7.26 9.99
CA LYS A 61 9.67 -6.58 10.80
C LYS A 61 8.27 -6.85 10.27
N VAL A 62 7.31 -7.00 11.17
CA VAL A 62 5.90 -6.85 10.87
C VAL A 62 5.41 -5.57 11.54
N VAL A 63 4.72 -4.73 10.78
CA VAL A 63 4.17 -3.45 11.23
C VAL A 63 2.66 -3.51 11.07
N THR A 64 1.93 -3.15 12.10
CA THR A 64 0.46 -3.13 12.10
C THR A 64 -0.06 -1.69 12.24
N PHE A 65 -1.36 -1.51 12.10
CA PHE A 65 -2.01 -0.22 12.35
C PHE A 65 -1.80 0.31 13.78
N LYS A 66 -1.35 -0.51 14.72
CA LYS A 66 -1.02 -0.11 16.10
C LYS A 66 0.37 0.51 16.22
N ASP A 67 1.24 0.23 15.26
CA ASP A 67 2.65 0.62 15.27
C ASP A 67 2.91 1.92 14.50
N VAL A 68 1.93 2.41 13.74
CA VAL A 68 2.03 3.63 12.93
C VAL A 68 1.31 4.80 13.57
N PRO A 69 1.75 6.04 13.30
CA PRO A 69 1.03 7.22 13.77
C PRO A 69 -0.39 7.28 13.23
N ASN A 70 -1.35 7.62 14.09
CA ASN A 70 -2.72 7.90 13.68
C ASN A 70 -2.80 9.30 13.04
N HIS A 71 -2.31 9.42 11.82
CA HIS A 71 -2.33 10.64 11.03
C HIS A 71 -3.11 10.40 9.74
N CYS A 72 -4.13 11.22 9.51
CA CYS A 72 -4.94 11.14 8.30
C CYS A 72 -4.35 12.03 7.21
N TYR A 73 -4.42 11.53 5.97
CA TYR A 73 -4.02 12.23 4.77
C TYR A 73 -5.08 12.08 3.67
N PRO A 74 -5.14 13.01 2.70
CA PRO A 74 -6.08 12.91 1.58
C PRO A 74 -5.63 11.85 0.58
N THR A 75 -6.58 11.36 -0.21
CA THR A 75 -6.30 10.41 -1.29
C THR A 75 -5.47 11.08 -2.39
N PRO A 76 -4.36 10.45 -2.87
CA PRO A 76 -3.60 10.98 -3.99
C PRO A 76 -4.44 11.13 -5.26
N GLY A 77 -4.21 12.21 -6.00
CA GLY A 77 -4.85 12.47 -7.29
C GLY A 77 -5.93 13.55 -7.28
N HIS A 78 -6.32 14.02 -6.11
CA HIS A 78 -7.17 15.19 -6.02
C HIS A 78 -6.32 16.47 -6.10
N PRO A 79 -6.74 17.50 -6.86
CA PRO A 79 -6.00 18.74 -6.94
C PRO A 79 -5.98 19.41 -5.57
N TRP A 80 -4.78 19.84 -5.16
CA TRP A 80 -4.67 20.68 -3.98
C TRP A 80 -5.31 22.03 -4.26
N SER A 81 -6.07 22.57 -3.32
CA SER A 81 -6.71 23.87 -3.43
C SER A 81 -6.41 24.72 -2.20
N VAL A 82 -6.25 26.02 -2.40
CA VAL A 82 -6.19 27.01 -1.31
C VAL A 82 -7.56 27.23 -0.66
N GLU A 83 -8.63 26.91 -1.36
CA GLU A 83 -10.00 27.01 -0.85
C GLU A 83 -10.38 25.73 -0.12
N LEU A 84 -10.71 25.84 1.16
CA LEU A 84 -11.09 24.71 2.02
C LEU A 84 -12.25 23.88 1.46
N ALA A 85 -13.22 24.53 0.80
CA ALA A 85 -14.36 23.83 0.19
C ALA A 85 -13.97 22.91 -1.00
N HIS A 86 -12.78 23.12 -1.57
CA HIS A 86 -12.29 22.35 -2.71
C HIS A 86 -11.10 21.46 -2.33
N GLN A 87 -10.72 21.41 -1.06
CA GLN A 87 -9.70 20.48 -0.58
C GLN A 87 -10.28 19.08 -0.45
N ASP A 88 -9.45 18.09 -0.72
CA ASP A 88 -9.81 16.70 -0.46
C ASP A 88 -9.86 16.41 1.05
N VAL A 89 -10.74 15.48 1.41
CA VAL A 89 -10.89 15.08 2.81
C VAL A 89 -9.72 14.20 3.24
N ALA A 90 -9.02 14.59 4.31
CA ALA A 90 -7.98 13.78 4.92
C ALA A 90 -8.62 12.70 5.80
N ASP A 91 -8.99 11.57 5.20
CA ASP A 91 -9.70 10.48 5.87
C ASP A 91 -8.97 9.12 5.80
N ARG A 92 -7.77 9.08 5.21
CA ARG A 92 -6.97 7.87 5.07
C ARG A 92 -5.82 7.83 6.06
N ASN A 93 -5.61 6.67 6.64
CA ASN A 93 -4.44 6.34 7.45
C ASN A 93 -3.48 5.47 6.63
N LEU A 94 -2.20 5.44 7.00
CA LEU A 94 -1.20 4.59 6.39
C LEU A 94 -1.56 3.11 6.54
N LEU A 95 -1.90 2.70 7.76
CA LEU A 95 -2.49 1.40 8.07
C LEU A 95 -3.69 1.66 8.98
N THR A 96 -4.75 0.87 8.84
CA THR A 96 -5.99 1.09 9.58
C THR A 96 -6.53 -0.16 10.24
N GLY A 97 -7.07 -0.01 11.45
CA GLY A 97 -7.90 -1.03 12.10
C GLY A 97 -9.40 -0.90 11.76
N ARG A 98 -9.81 0.22 11.10
CA ARG A 98 -11.16 0.46 10.63
C ARG A 98 -11.23 0.19 9.13
N VAL A 99 -11.75 -0.97 8.77
CA VAL A 99 -11.89 -1.40 7.37
C VAL A 99 -13.13 -0.73 6.76
N ARG A 100 -12.96 -0.04 5.65
CA ARG A 100 -14.02 0.67 4.92
C ARG A 100 -14.33 0.05 3.57
N TYR A 101 -13.39 -0.72 3.00
CA TYR A 101 -13.55 -1.43 1.74
C TYR A 101 -12.68 -2.68 1.72
N TYR A 102 -13.00 -3.61 0.82
CA TYR A 102 -12.19 -4.79 0.58
C TYR A 102 -10.82 -4.38 0.03
N GLY A 103 -9.76 -4.80 0.69
CA GLY A 103 -8.40 -4.44 0.28
C GLY A 103 -7.79 -3.25 1.07
N ASP A 104 -8.47 -2.75 2.11
CA ASP A 104 -7.93 -1.71 2.98
C ASP A 104 -6.65 -2.19 3.71
N ASP A 105 -5.69 -1.29 3.93
CA ASP A 105 -4.35 -1.62 4.41
C ASP A 105 -4.33 -1.76 5.95
N ILE A 106 -4.02 -2.99 6.44
CA ILE A 106 -4.06 -3.29 7.89
C ILE A 106 -2.67 -3.43 8.48
N ALA A 107 -1.76 -4.08 7.78
CA ALA A 107 -0.41 -4.37 8.22
C ALA A 107 0.57 -4.43 7.06
N ALA A 108 1.85 -4.39 7.36
CA ALA A 108 2.92 -4.59 6.37
C ALA A 108 3.99 -5.54 6.92
N VAL A 109 4.51 -6.39 6.06
CA VAL A 109 5.67 -7.25 6.34
C VAL A 109 6.87 -6.69 5.61
N VAL A 110 7.98 -6.55 6.30
CA VAL A 110 9.30 -6.21 5.75
C VAL A 110 10.19 -7.45 5.86
N ALA A 111 10.71 -7.91 4.74
CA ALA A 111 11.53 -9.13 4.66
C ALA A 111 12.71 -8.95 3.70
N GLU A 112 13.61 -9.92 3.70
CA GLU A 112 14.82 -9.91 2.85
C GLU A 112 14.48 -10.09 1.37
N ASP A 113 13.39 -10.81 1.07
CA ASP A 113 12.93 -11.01 -0.31
C ASP A 113 11.40 -11.10 -0.42
N GLU A 114 10.91 -11.09 -1.66
CA GLU A 114 9.48 -11.14 -1.99
C GLU A 114 8.81 -12.46 -1.60
N ILE A 115 9.50 -13.57 -1.67
CA ILE A 115 8.97 -14.91 -1.37
C ILE A 115 8.72 -15.03 0.12
N ILE A 116 9.70 -14.58 0.92
CA ILE A 116 9.60 -14.56 2.38
C ILE A 116 8.47 -13.63 2.80
N ALA A 117 8.42 -12.40 2.26
CA ALA A 117 7.34 -11.45 2.54
C ALA A 117 5.96 -12.03 2.23
N ALA A 118 5.82 -12.70 1.07
CA ALA A 118 4.55 -13.32 0.66
C ALA A 118 4.15 -14.52 1.54
N ARG A 119 5.12 -15.29 2.05
CA ARG A 119 4.87 -16.37 3.01
C ARG A 119 4.44 -15.81 4.37
N ALA A 120 5.15 -14.81 4.86
CA ALA A 120 4.85 -14.16 6.14
C ALA A 120 3.43 -13.56 6.16
N LEU A 121 2.99 -12.91 5.07
CA LEU A 121 1.61 -12.41 4.96
C LEU A 121 0.55 -13.48 5.18
N LYS A 122 0.81 -14.73 4.76
CA LYS A 122 -0.14 -15.85 4.92
C LYS A 122 -0.22 -16.36 6.37
N LEU A 123 0.78 -16.05 7.18
CA LEU A 123 0.86 -16.44 8.60
C LEU A 123 0.18 -15.41 9.51
N ILE A 124 -0.12 -14.22 9.02
CA ILE A 124 -0.86 -13.21 9.77
C ILE A 124 -2.31 -13.67 9.91
N LYS A 125 -2.79 -13.71 11.16
CA LYS A 125 -4.17 -14.06 11.49
C LYS A 125 -4.90 -12.81 11.97
N VAL A 126 -6.04 -12.50 11.34
CA VAL A 126 -6.84 -11.32 11.66
C VAL A 126 -8.26 -11.76 11.97
N GLU A 127 -8.77 -11.31 13.10
CA GLU A 127 -10.18 -11.44 13.48
C GLU A 127 -10.89 -10.11 13.27
N TYR A 128 -12.04 -10.16 12.62
CA TYR A 128 -12.83 -8.98 12.31
C TYR A 128 -14.15 -8.98 13.08
N GLU A 129 -14.65 -7.79 13.33
CA GLU A 129 -16.06 -7.53 13.56
C GLU A 129 -16.62 -6.92 12.28
N GLU A 130 -17.43 -7.68 11.59
CA GLU A 130 -17.97 -7.28 10.30
C GLU A 130 -19.26 -6.46 10.47
N TYR A 131 -19.40 -5.44 9.65
CA TYR A 131 -20.58 -4.59 9.57
C TYR A 131 -21.26 -4.74 8.20
N PRO A 132 -22.55 -4.37 8.10
CA PRO A 132 -23.25 -4.40 6.82
C PRO A 132 -22.50 -3.61 5.74
N VAL A 133 -22.39 -4.22 4.56
CA VAL A 133 -21.76 -3.60 3.40
C VAL A 133 -22.84 -2.98 2.52
N VAL A 134 -22.69 -1.70 2.17
CA VAL A 134 -23.58 -1.02 1.21
C VAL A 134 -22.84 -0.95 -0.11
N VAL A 135 -23.34 -1.71 -1.10
CA VAL A 135 -22.75 -1.82 -2.46
C VAL A 135 -23.66 -1.23 -3.55
N SER A 136 -24.82 -0.76 -3.16
CA SER A 136 -25.78 -0.09 -4.05
C SER A 136 -26.36 1.13 -3.35
N PRO A 137 -26.56 2.25 -4.06
CA PRO A 137 -27.22 3.45 -3.52
C PRO A 137 -28.70 3.20 -3.24
#